data_6ad4f25506371e9fe301725ac918ca4c
#
_entry.id   6ad4f25506371e9fe301725ac918ca4c
#
_cell.length_a   1.000
_cell.length_b   1.000
_cell.length_c   1.000
_cell.angle_alpha   90.00
_cell.angle_beta   90.00
_cell.angle_gamma   90.00
#
_symmetry.space_group_name_H-M   'P 1'
#
loop_
_entity.id
_entity.type
_entity.pdbx_description
1 polymer ?
#
loop_
_entity_poly.entity_id
_entity_poly.type
_entity_poly.pdbx_seq_one_letter_code
_entity_poly.pdbx_strand_id
1 'polypeptide(L)'
;MDSAVSELLEDEGQLQAWQTDRSRAPIATKIVVAGGFGVGKTTLVTAVSEITPLQTEALMTQASADTDDLSGTPDKTTTTVAMDFGRITLDDDLVLYLFGTPGQQRFWFMWDDLVRGAIGAVVLADTRRLSDCFPALDYFESCGLPYVVAVNHFDGSTEFAAADVREALTVPPHIPVLIMDARRRISVVESLLALVAHALDVTPE
;
A
#
# COMPACT_ATOMS: atom_id res chain seq x y z
N MET A 1 -26.13 -23.83 50.08
CA MET A 1 -26.32 -23.74 48.63
C MET A 1 -26.07 -22.34 48.07
N ASP A 2 -25.31 -21.47 48.79
CA ASP A 2 -25.12 -20.06 48.39
C ASP A 2 -23.71 -19.68 47.93
N SER A 3 -22.76 -20.61 47.98
CA SER A 3 -21.37 -20.30 47.62
C SER A 3 -21.05 -20.42 46.12
N ALA A 4 -21.76 -21.30 45.39
CA ALA A 4 -21.52 -21.57 43.99
C ALA A 4 -22.15 -20.55 43.03
N VAL A 5 -23.14 -19.79 43.48
CA VAL A 5 -23.81 -18.75 42.69
C VAL A 5 -23.02 -17.42 42.77
N SER A 6 -22.25 -17.22 43.82
CA SER A 6 -21.42 -16.02 44.00
C SER A 6 -20.15 -16.05 43.11
N GLU A 7 -19.56 -17.23 42.88
CA GLU A 7 -18.41 -17.40 42.01
C GLU A 7 -18.75 -17.25 40.51
N LEU A 8 -19.98 -17.58 40.10
CA LEU A 8 -20.42 -17.41 38.71
C LEU A 8 -20.71 -15.92 38.35
N LEU A 9 -20.99 -15.09 39.32
CA LEU A 9 -21.25 -13.65 39.11
C LEU A 9 -19.94 -12.81 39.05
N GLU A 10 -18.82 -13.33 39.62
CA GLU A 10 -17.52 -12.68 39.50
C GLU A 10 -16.85 -12.94 38.18
N ASP A 11 -17.17 -14.06 37.49
CA ASP A 11 -16.63 -14.38 36.18
C ASP A 11 -17.30 -13.58 35.03
N GLU A 12 -18.56 -13.16 35.18
CA GLU A 12 -19.23 -12.25 34.24
C GLU A 12 -18.63 -10.83 34.25
N GLY A 13 -18.02 -10.40 35.34
CA GLY A 13 -17.35 -9.10 35.46
C GLY A 13 -16.01 -9.03 34.74
N GLN A 14 -15.29 -10.16 34.61
CA GLN A 14 -14.02 -10.22 33.90
C GLN A 14 -14.22 -10.38 32.37
N LEU A 15 -15.34 -10.94 31.93
CA LEU A 15 -15.70 -11.04 30.52
C LEU A 15 -16.07 -9.69 29.86
N GLN A 16 -16.30 -8.64 30.65
CA GLN A 16 -16.64 -7.30 30.11
C GLN A 16 -15.42 -6.39 29.90
N ALA A 17 -14.25 -6.73 30.42
CA ALA A 17 -13.05 -5.90 30.34
C ALA A 17 -12.37 -5.88 28.95
N TRP A 18 -12.75 -6.77 28.03
CA TRP A 18 -12.27 -6.80 26.62
C TRP A 18 -13.35 -6.42 25.61
N GLN A 19 -14.53 -5.99 26.06
CA GLN A 19 -15.47 -5.26 25.19
C GLN A 19 -14.88 -3.87 24.94
N THR A 20 -13.96 -3.79 23.96
CA THR A 20 -13.53 -2.54 23.35
C THR A 20 -14.76 -1.68 23.08
N ASP A 21 -14.67 -0.42 23.45
CA ASP A 21 -15.72 0.57 23.19
C ASP A 21 -15.96 0.67 21.67
N ARG A 22 -16.86 -0.15 21.14
CA ARG A 22 -17.28 -0.15 19.73
C ARG A 22 -18.08 1.10 19.34
N SER A 23 -18.17 2.09 20.23
CA SER A 23 -18.86 3.35 19.94
C SER A 23 -18.06 4.26 19.02
N ARG A 24 -16.76 4.01 18.83
CA ARG A 24 -15.90 4.78 17.93
C ARG A 24 -15.72 4.04 16.60
N ALA A 25 -16.15 4.67 15.51
CA ALA A 25 -15.86 4.13 14.17
C ALA A 25 -14.35 4.09 13.96
N PRO A 26 -13.78 2.99 13.43
CA PRO A 26 -12.35 2.91 13.17
C PRO A 26 -11.89 4.01 12.21
N ILE A 27 -10.72 4.56 12.46
CA ILE A 27 -10.08 5.52 11.57
C ILE A 27 -9.66 4.76 10.30
N ALA A 28 -10.28 5.14 9.19
CA ALA A 28 -9.95 4.57 7.89
C ALA A 28 -8.90 5.42 7.18
N THR A 29 -7.79 4.82 6.82
CA THR A 29 -6.65 5.50 6.22
C THR A 29 -6.28 4.84 4.89
N LYS A 30 -6.02 5.65 3.87
CA LYS A 30 -5.65 5.20 2.53
C LYS A 30 -4.14 5.30 2.32
N ILE A 31 -3.56 4.23 1.79
CA ILE A 31 -2.16 4.15 1.39
C ILE A 31 -2.09 3.70 -0.07
N VAL A 32 -1.20 4.32 -0.84
CA VAL A 32 -0.90 3.95 -2.22
C VAL A 32 0.34 3.07 -2.27
N VAL A 33 0.31 1.99 -3.07
CA VAL A 33 1.47 1.12 -3.34
C VAL A 33 1.84 1.30 -4.80
N ALA A 34 3.00 1.90 -5.06
CA ALA A 34 3.48 2.23 -6.40
C ALA A 34 4.80 1.53 -6.74
N GLY A 35 5.22 1.66 -7.98
CA GLY A 35 6.46 1.08 -8.51
C GLY A 35 6.26 0.42 -9.87
N GLY A 36 7.35 -0.02 -10.49
CA GLY A 36 7.39 -0.60 -11.82
C GLY A 36 6.54 -1.85 -12.01
N PHE A 37 6.42 -2.30 -13.26
CA PHE A 37 5.72 -3.54 -13.56
C PHE A 37 6.49 -4.75 -13.00
N GLY A 38 5.77 -5.65 -12.29
CA GLY A 38 6.37 -6.86 -11.72
C GLY A 38 7.25 -6.64 -10.48
N VAL A 39 7.26 -5.43 -9.88
CA VAL A 39 8.07 -5.10 -8.70
C VAL A 39 7.55 -5.74 -7.39
N GLY A 40 6.34 -6.33 -7.40
CA GLY A 40 5.77 -7.01 -6.24
C GLY A 40 4.59 -6.29 -5.55
N LYS A 41 3.94 -5.31 -6.20
CA LYS A 41 2.78 -4.59 -5.63
C LYS A 41 1.65 -5.52 -5.22
N THR A 42 1.20 -6.39 -6.13
CA THR A 42 0.18 -7.41 -5.87
C THR A 42 0.58 -8.34 -4.74
N THR A 43 1.85 -8.77 -4.71
CA THR A 43 2.38 -9.64 -3.66
C THR A 43 2.33 -8.94 -2.30
N LEU A 44 2.76 -7.68 -2.21
CA LEU A 44 2.69 -6.87 -0.99
C LEU A 44 1.26 -6.77 -0.48
N VAL A 45 0.33 -6.33 -1.34
CA VAL A 45 -1.09 -6.16 -0.95
C VAL A 45 -1.68 -7.50 -0.49
N THR A 46 -1.42 -8.59 -1.23
CA THR A 46 -1.92 -9.93 -0.89
C THR A 46 -1.35 -10.46 0.43
N ALA A 47 -0.07 -10.17 0.72
CA ALA A 47 0.59 -10.66 1.93
C ALA A 47 -0.02 -10.13 3.23
N VAL A 48 -0.63 -8.95 3.21
CA VAL A 48 -1.21 -8.31 4.40
C VAL A 48 -2.73 -8.20 4.37
N SER A 49 -3.37 -8.29 3.20
CA SER A 49 -4.80 -8.10 3.06
C SER A 49 -5.61 -9.15 3.82
N GLU A 50 -6.63 -8.71 4.53
CA GLU A 50 -7.65 -9.53 5.22
C GLU A 50 -8.81 -9.90 4.30
N ILE A 51 -8.86 -9.28 3.13
CA ILE A 51 -9.87 -9.55 2.11
C ILE A 51 -9.21 -10.08 0.84
N THR A 52 -9.96 -10.84 0.04
CA THR A 52 -9.50 -11.24 -1.30
C THR A 52 -9.29 -9.98 -2.15
N PRO A 53 -8.11 -9.80 -2.78
CA PRO A 53 -7.87 -8.64 -3.62
C PRO A 53 -8.93 -8.52 -4.73
N LEU A 54 -9.48 -7.31 -4.89
CA LEU A 54 -10.46 -7.02 -5.93
C LEU A 54 -9.75 -6.53 -7.19
N GLN A 55 -10.15 -7.08 -8.34
CA GLN A 55 -9.79 -6.53 -9.64
C GLN A 55 -10.87 -5.55 -10.08
N THR A 56 -10.47 -4.35 -10.48
CA THR A 56 -11.40 -3.32 -10.94
C THR A 56 -11.34 -3.16 -12.46
N GLU A 57 -12.51 -2.93 -13.07
CA GLU A 57 -12.61 -2.50 -14.47
C GLU A 57 -12.67 -0.97 -14.52
N ALA A 58 -11.79 -0.35 -15.31
CA ALA A 58 -11.84 1.08 -15.57
C ALA A 58 -12.32 1.34 -16.99
N LEU A 59 -13.12 2.40 -17.15
CA LEU A 59 -13.51 2.88 -18.47
C LEU A 59 -12.28 3.42 -19.22
N MET A 60 -12.13 3.04 -20.47
CA MET A 60 -11.11 3.62 -21.34
C MET A 60 -11.41 5.11 -21.53
N THR A 61 -10.43 5.95 -21.17
CA THR A 61 -10.44 7.37 -21.58
C THR A 61 -9.87 7.50 -22.99
N GLN A 62 -10.15 8.62 -23.69
CA GLN A 62 -9.58 8.89 -25.01
C GLN A 62 -8.04 8.79 -25.02
N ALA A 63 -7.39 9.15 -23.92
CA ALA A 63 -5.94 9.05 -23.77
C ALA A 63 -5.39 7.61 -23.75
N SER A 64 -6.19 6.62 -23.33
CA SER A 64 -5.79 5.21 -23.37
C SER A 64 -6.15 4.53 -24.70
N ALA A 65 -7.15 5.03 -25.42
CA ALA A 65 -7.55 4.50 -26.71
C ALA A 65 -6.49 4.69 -27.80
N ASP A 66 -5.69 5.75 -27.73
CA ASP A 66 -4.60 6.04 -28.70
C ASP A 66 -3.37 5.13 -28.50
N THR A 67 -3.31 4.40 -27.38
CA THR A 67 -2.15 3.56 -27.02
C THR A 67 -2.43 2.06 -27.20
N ASP A 68 -3.70 1.65 -27.21
CA ASP A 68 -4.10 0.25 -27.36
C ASP A 68 -4.42 -0.07 -28.83
N ASP A 69 -3.89 -1.21 -29.33
CA ASP A 69 -4.26 -1.74 -30.66
C ASP A 69 -5.67 -2.33 -30.58
N LEU A 70 -6.66 -1.56 -31.05
CA LEU A 70 -8.06 -1.93 -31.10
C LEU A 70 -8.45 -2.65 -32.39
N SER A 71 -7.50 -2.99 -33.26
CA SER A 71 -7.76 -3.60 -34.59
C SER A 71 -8.57 -4.90 -34.52
N GLY A 72 -8.51 -5.62 -33.37
CA GLY A 72 -9.28 -6.86 -33.15
C GLY A 72 -10.63 -6.71 -32.47
N THR A 73 -10.94 -5.55 -31.86
CA THR A 73 -12.16 -5.32 -31.05
C THR A 73 -12.56 -3.84 -31.06
N PRO A 74 -13.07 -3.31 -32.18
CA PRO A 74 -13.34 -1.87 -32.34
C PRO A 74 -14.47 -1.34 -31.42
N ASP A 75 -15.32 -2.20 -30.90
CA ASP A 75 -16.42 -1.82 -30.01
C ASP A 75 -16.07 -1.88 -28.52
N LYS A 76 -14.81 -2.19 -28.16
CA LYS A 76 -14.38 -2.27 -26.76
C LYS A 76 -14.12 -0.88 -26.19
N THR A 77 -15.06 -0.37 -25.41
CA THR A 77 -14.97 0.93 -24.72
C THR A 77 -14.41 0.82 -23.30
N THR A 78 -14.19 -0.40 -22.82
CA THR A 78 -13.66 -0.66 -21.48
C THR A 78 -12.40 -1.51 -21.56
N THR A 79 -11.40 -1.19 -20.75
CA THR A 79 -10.25 -2.07 -20.52
C THR A 79 -10.25 -2.45 -19.05
N THR A 80 -9.91 -3.71 -18.78
CA THR A 80 -9.70 -4.17 -17.41
C THR A 80 -8.33 -3.71 -16.97
N VAL A 81 -8.29 -2.79 -16.01
CA VAL A 81 -7.06 -2.41 -15.34
C VAL A 81 -7.01 -3.19 -14.03
N ALA A 82 -6.06 -4.10 -13.94
CA ALA A 82 -5.80 -4.79 -12.68
C ALA A 82 -5.23 -3.78 -11.68
N MET A 83 -6.05 -3.39 -10.72
CA MET A 83 -5.65 -2.66 -9.53
C MET A 83 -5.74 -3.60 -8.34
N ASP A 84 -4.70 -3.60 -7.53
CA ASP A 84 -4.70 -4.33 -6.28
C ASP A 84 -5.40 -3.47 -5.22
N PHE A 85 -6.42 -4.03 -4.58
CA PHE A 85 -7.06 -3.42 -3.43
C PHE A 85 -6.99 -4.38 -2.26
N GLY A 86 -6.49 -3.90 -1.13
CA GLY A 86 -6.37 -4.65 0.11
C GLY A 86 -6.83 -3.86 1.33
N ARG A 87 -7.15 -4.59 2.38
CA ARG A 87 -7.52 -4.03 3.68
C ARG A 87 -6.75 -4.76 4.77
N ILE A 88 -6.20 -4.01 5.72
CA ILE A 88 -5.58 -4.54 6.93
C ILE A 88 -6.08 -3.74 8.14
N THR A 89 -6.44 -4.44 9.21
CA THR A 89 -6.72 -3.85 10.52
C THR A 89 -5.44 -3.93 11.35
N LEU A 90 -4.88 -2.78 11.72
CA LEU A 90 -3.65 -2.72 12.53
C LEU A 90 -3.96 -2.73 14.03
N ASP A 91 -5.08 -2.12 14.42
CA ASP A 91 -5.58 -2.07 15.77
C ASP A 91 -7.11 -1.94 15.72
N ASP A 92 -7.80 -2.11 16.82
CA ASP A 92 -9.27 -2.01 16.87
C ASP A 92 -9.81 -0.72 16.25
N ASP A 93 -9.01 0.35 16.30
CA ASP A 93 -9.40 1.68 15.84
C ASP A 93 -8.72 2.12 14.53
N LEU A 94 -7.83 1.31 13.92
CA LEU A 94 -7.10 1.71 12.71
C LEU A 94 -7.20 0.67 11.58
N VAL A 95 -7.84 1.09 10.50
CA VAL A 95 -7.95 0.29 9.26
C VAL A 95 -7.18 0.99 8.14
N LEU A 96 -6.26 0.27 7.51
CA LEU A 96 -5.56 0.73 6.31
C LEU A 96 -6.20 0.12 5.06
N TYR A 97 -6.49 0.96 4.10
CA TYR A 97 -6.85 0.57 2.74
C TYR A 97 -5.66 0.75 1.82
N LEU A 98 -5.24 -0.33 1.17
CA LEU A 98 -4.09 -0.38 0.28
C LEU A 98 -4.56 -0.38 -1.17
N PHE A 99 -4.02 0.53 -1.98
CA PHE A 99 -4.32 0.66 -3.40
C PHE A 99 -3.03 0.50 -4.21
N GLY A 100 -2.89 -0.61 -4.93
CA GLY A 100 -1.79 -0.81 -5.86
C GLY A 100 -2.00 -0.01 -7.15
N THR A 101 -1.03 0.83 -7.52
CA THR A 101 -1.10 1.53 -8.81
C THR A 101 -0.83 0.58 -9.97
N PRO A 102 -1.47 0.78 -11.12
CA PRO A 102 -1.05 0.12 -12.34
C PRO A 102 0.42 0.45 -12.65
N GLY A 103 1.24 -0.58 -12.90
CA GLY A 103 2.68 -0.40 -13.18
C GLY A 103 2.99 0.00 -14.63
N GLN A 104 2.00 -0.01 -15.53
CA GLN A 104 2.17 0.34 -16.93
C GLN A 104 1.90 1.82 -17.16
N GLN A 105 2.74 2.49 -17.94
CA GLN A 105 2.68 3.94 -18.18
C GLN A 105 1.34 4.42 -18.74
N ARG A 106 0.72 3.63 -19.60
CA ARG A 106 -0.59 3.96 -20.19
C ARG A 106 -1.71 4.16 -19.18
N PHE A 107 -1.54 3.74 -17.92
CA PHE A 107 -2.51 3.89 -16.85
C PHE A 107 -2.15 4.96 -15.82
N TRP A 108 -1.10 5.74 -16.01
CA TRP A 108 -0.68 6.78 -15.06
C TRP A 108 -1.70 7.88 -14.86
N PHE A 109 -2.57 8.11 -15.83
CA PHE A 109 -3.69 9.05 -15.69
C PHE A 109 -4.61 8.74 -14.48
N MET A 110 -4.59 7.51 -13.96
CA MET A 110 -5.36 7.10 -12.78
C MET A 110 -4.69 7.50 -11.45
N TRP A 111 -3.42 7.88 -11.48
CA TRP A 111 -2.67 8.13 -10.26
C TRP A 111 -3.24 9.32 -9.48
N ASP A 112 -3.68 10.37 -10.14
CA ASP A 112 -4.29 11.55 -9.49
C ASP A 112 -5.55 11.18 -8.69
N ASP A 113 -6.35 10.24 -9.18
CA ASP A 113 -7.51 9.75 -8.45
C ASP A 113 -7.12 8.78 -7.33
N LEU A 114 -6.07 7.98 -7.55
CA LEU A 114 -5.58 7.03 -6.57
C LEU A 114 -4.92 7.72 -5.37
N VAL A 115 -4.22 8.82 -5.55
CA VAL A 115 -3.56 9.54 -4.45
C VAL A 115 -4.51 10.43 -3.66
N ARG A 116 -5.66 10.78 -4.23
CA ARG A 116 -6.62 11.63 -3.53
C ARG A 116 -7.09 11.02 -2.23
N GLY A 117 -6.84 11.72 -1.10
CA GLY A 117 -7.16 11.27 0.25
C GLY A 117 -6.24 10.18 0.80
N ALA A 118 -5.13 9.88 0.13
CA ALA A 118 -4.09 9.04 0.70
C ALA A 118 -3.22 9.83 1.69
N ILE A 119 -2.78 9.19 2.77
CA ILE A 119 -1.83 9.79 3.71
C ILE A 119 -0.39 9.66 3.24
N GLY A 120 -0.11 8.73 2.31
CA GLY A 120 1.22 8.51 1.79
C GLY A 120 1.29 7.32 0.84
N ALA A 121 2.49 7.08 0.33
CA ALA A 121 2.76 6.01 -0.63
C ALA A 121 3.96 5.15 -0.25
N VAL A 122 3.88 3.84 -0.53
CA VAL A 122 5.03 2.93 -0.54
C VAL A 122 5.48 2.75 -1.99
N VAL A 123 6.67 3.24 -2.31
CA VAL A 123 7.30 3.06 -3.62
C VAL A 123 8.17 1.81 -3.58
N LEU A 124 7.76 0.76 -4.27
CA LEU A 124 8.54 -0.47 -4.38
C LEU A 124 9.67 -0.30 -5.38
N ALA A 125 10.89 -0.63 -4.97
CA ALA A 125 12.09 -0.64 -5.79
C ALA A 125 12.57 -2.07 -6.06
N ASP A 126 12.97 -2.33 -7.30
CA ASP A 126 13.62 -3.57 -7.74
C ASP A 126 15.06 -3.25 -8.14
N THR A 127 16.05 -3.75 -7.37
CA THR A 127 17.46 -3.48 -7.63
C THR A 127 17.97 -4.00 -8.98
N ARG A 128 17.21 -4.92 -9.60
CA ARG A 128 17.51 -5.41 -10.94
C ARG A 128 17.08 -4.41 -12.04
N ARG A 129 16.18 -3.48 -11.70
CA ARG A 129 15.58 -2.47 -12.61
C ARG A 129 15.24 -1.19 -11.87
N LEU A 130 16.23 -0.56 -11.23
CA LEU A 130 16.02 0.65 -10.44
C LEU A 130 15.41 1.82 -11.24
N SER A 131 15.68 1.88 -12.55
CA SER A 131 15.10 2.90 -13.44
C SER A 131 13.57 2.94 -13.42
N ASP A 132 12.92 1.81 -13.12
CA ASP A 132 11.46 1.71 -13.09
C ASP A 132 10.84 2.44 -11.88
N CYS A 133 11.66 2.88 -10.91
CA CYS A 133 11.20 3.63 -9.74
C CYS A 133 11.03 5.13 -10.02
N PHE A 134 11.87 5.73 -10.89
CA PHE A 134 11.92 7.19 -11.08
C PHE A 134 10.56 7.81 -11.36
N PRO A 135 9.71 7.26 -12.23
CA PRO A 135 8.41 7.86 -12.48
C PRO A 135 7.52 7.97 -11.24
N ALA A 136 7.61 7.00 -10.32
CA ALA A 136 6.85 7.04 -9.07
C ALA A 136 7.44 8.06 -8.10
N LEU A 137 8.78 8.14 -7.99
CA LEU A 137 9.46 9.11 -7.16
C LEU A 137 9.16 10.53 -7.62
N ASP A 138 9.35 10.83 -8.91
CA ASP A 138 9.07 12.14 -9.51
C ASP A 138 7.61 12.56 -9.29
N TYR A 139 6.67 11.61 -9.41
CA TYR A 139 5.26 11.87 -9.21
C TYR A 139 4.96 12.26 -7.77
N PHE A 140 5.42 11.47 -6.76
CA PHE A 140 5.12 11.75 -5.36
C PHE A 140 5.84 13.00 -4.85
N GLU A 141 7.05 13.28 -5.32
CA GLU A 141 7.74 14.54 -5.05
C GLU A 141 6.96 15.74 -5.63
N SER A 142 6.44 15.62 -6.85
CA SER A 142 5.70 16.71 -7.51
C SER A 142 4.37 17.02 -6.84
N CYS A 143 3.66 16.01 -6.34
CA CYS A 143 2.37 16.20 -5.66
C CYS A 143 2.50 16.41 -4.14
N GLY A 144 3.72 16.31 -3.58
CA GLY A 144 3.99 16.52 -2.16
C GLY A 144 3.36 15.47 -1.23
N LEU A 145 3.01 14.29 -1.75
CA LEU A 145 2.51 13.20 -0.93
C LEU A 145 3.66 12.53 -0.19
N PRO A 146 3.62 12.36 1.15
CA PRO A 146 4.62 11.61 1.90
C PRO A 146 4.83 10.21 1.31
N TYR A 147 6.07 9.76 1.19
CA TYR A 147 6.35 8.41 0.69
C TYR A 147 7.56 7.78 1.38
N VAL A 148 7.65 6.46 1.28
CA VAL A 148 8.83 5.68 1.64
C VAL A 148 9.25 4.82 0.46
N VAL A 149 10.54 4.52 0.35
CA VAL A 149 11.06 3.59 -0.65
C VAL A 149 11.28 2.23 0.00
N ALA A 150 10.59 1.21 -0.50
CA ALA A 150 10.74 -0.16 -0.03
C ALA A 150 11.43 -1.01 -1.11
N VAL A 151 12.69 -1.36 -0.87
CA VAL A 151 13.51 -2.16 -1.77
C VAL A 151 13.09 -3.62 -1.61
N ASN A 152 12.41 -4.17 -2.62
CA ASN A 152 11.89 -5.53 -2.55
C ASN A 152 12.98 -6.57 -2.84
N HIS A 153 13.11 -7.53 -1.94
CA HIS A 153 14.01 -8.66 -2.10
C HIS A 153 13.46 -9.68 -3.11
N PHE A 154 14.30 -10.11 -4.03
CA PHE A 154 14.03 -11.19 -4.98
C PHE A 154 15.08 -12.30 -4.84
N ASP A 155 14.66 -13.55 -4.90
CA ASP A 155 15.57 -14.69 -4.79
C ASP A 155 16.62 -14.63 -5.91
N GLY A 156 17.88 -14.77 -5.51
CA GLY A 156 19.02 -14.73 -6.44
C GLY A 156 19.41 -13.33 -6.94
N SER A 157 18.75 -12.25 -6.47
CA SER A 157 19.20 -10.89 -6.74
C SER A 157 20.40 -10.51 -5.84
N THR A 158 21.23 -9.60 -6.33
CA THR A 158 22.28 -9.00 -5.50
C THR A 158 21.65 -8.17 -4.39
N GLU A 159 22.10 -8.38 -3.17
CA GLU A 159 21.71 -7.57 -2.02
C GLU A 159 22.53 -6.28 -1.98
N PHE A 160 21.84 -5.16 -1.82
CA PHE A 160 22.42 -3.84 -1.66
C PHE A 160 21.97 -3.25 -0.32
N ALA A 161 22.81 -2.46 0.32
CA ALA A 161 22.39 -1.72 1.49
C ALA A 161 21.38 -0.63 1.11
N ALA A 162 20.47 -0.28 2.04
CA ALA A 162 19.52 0.79 1.81
C ALA A 162 20.18 2.13 1.46
N ALA A 163 21.38 2.37 1.98
CA ALA A 163 22.19 3.57 1.68
C ALA A 163 22.62 3.62 0.20
N ASP A 164 23.04 2.49 -0.36
CA ASP A 164 23.47 2.40 -1.75
C ASP A 164 22.31 2.64 -2.70
N VAL A 165 21.12 2.08 -2.37
CA VAL A 165 19.90 2.30 -3.15
C VAL A 165 19.41 3.75 -3.05
N ARG A 166 19.52 4.36 -1.86
CA ARG A 166 19.21 5.79 -1.66
C ARG A 166 20.06 6.66 -2.58
N GLU A 167 21.39 6.42 -2.60
CA GLU A 167 22.31 7.17 -3.45
C GLU A 167 21.98 6.98 -4.93
N ALA A 168 21.77 5.75 -5.37
CA ALA A 168 21.46 5.42 -6.76
C ALA A 168 20.15 6.04 -7.25
N LEU A 169 19.14 6.14 -6.37
CA LEU A 169 17.85 6.76 -6.68
C LEU A 169 17.81 8.27 -6.36
N THR A 170 18.89 8.82 -5.80
CA THR A 170 18.97 10.23 -5.38
C THR A 170 17.86 10.63 -4.38
N VAL A 171 17.43 9.67 -3.53
CA VAL A 171 16.35 9.90 -2.56
C VAL A 171 16.83 10.80 -1.43
N PRO A 172 16.10 11.90 -1.11
CA PRO A 172 16.45 12.82 -0.03
C PRO A 172 16.65 12.12 1.33
N PRO A 173 17.56 12.63 2.20
CA PRO A 173 17.89 11.97 3.47
C PRO A 173 16.70 11.77 4.42
N HIS A 174 15.71 12.65 4.38
CA HIS A 174 14.52 12.58 5.23
C HIS A 174 13.49 11.54 4.80
N ILE A 175 13.58 11.04 3.56
CA ILE A 175 12.68 9.98 3.07
C ILE A 175 13.21 8.61 3.54
N PRO A 176 12.42 7.79 4.22
CA PRO A 176 12.85 6.44 4.62
C PRO A 176 13.10 5.53 3.42
N VAL A 177 14.22 4.80 3.44
CA VAL A 177 14.53 3.72 2.49
C VAL A 177 14.73 2.43 3.28
N LEU A 178 13.94 1.41 2.98
CA LEU A 178 13.84 0.16 3.74
C LEU A 178 14.12 -1.02 2.82
N ILE A 179 14.72 -2.07 3.36
CA ILE A 179 14.79 -3.37 2.68
C ILE A 179 13.59 -4.20 3.11
N MET A 180 12.87 -4.77 2.15
CA MET A 180 11.62 -5.47 2.39
C MET A 180 11.54 -6.75 1.54
N ASP A 181 10.83 -7.76 2.03
CA ASP A 181 10.36 -8.90 1.24
C ASP A 181 8.83 -8.86 1.18
N ALA A 182 8.27 -8.57 0.00
CA ALA A 182 6.84 -8.45 -0.23
C ALA A 182 6.04 -9.72 0.09
N ARG A 183 6.69 -10.89 0.16
CA ARG A 183 6.07 -12.18 0.51
C ARG A 183 5.88 -12.35 2.02
N ARG A 184 6.59 -11.56 2.83
CA ARG A 184 6.62 -11.69 4.29
C ARG A 184 5.76 -10.62 4.95
N ARG A 185 4.62 -11.05 5.52
CA ARG A 185 3.67 -10.16 6.19
C ARG A 185 4.34 -9.17 7.17
N ILE A 186 5.27 -9.64 8.01
CA ILE A 186 5.96 -8.82 8.99
C ILE A 186 6.74 -7.70 8.30
N SER A 187 7.51 -8.02 7.26
CA SER A 187 8.31 -7.06 6.51
C SER A 187 7.45 -5.99 5.83
N VAL A 188 6.30 -6.39 5.30
CA VAL A 188 5.34 -5.46 4.71
C VAL A 188 4.74 -4.54 5.78
N VAL A 189 4.32 -5.09 6.92
CA VAL A 189 3.76 -4.29 8.03
C VAL A 189 4.78 -3.26 8.55
N GLU A 190 6.04 -3.64 8.71
CA GLU A 190 7.12 -2.72 9.10
C GLU A 190 7.26 -1.55 8.11
N SER A 191 7.16 -1.82 6.81
CA SER A 191 7.21 -0.78 5.77
C SER A 191 5.99 0.15 5.81
N LEU A 192 4.80 -0.38 6.09
CA LEU A 192 3.58 0.41 6.25
C LEU A 192 3.64 1.29 7.51
N LEU A 193 4.15 0.76 8.62
CA LEU A 193 4.34 1.52 9.86
C LEU A 193 5.38 2.64 9.67
N ALA A 194 6.47 2.38 8.95
CA ALA A 194 7.47 3.40 8.63
C ALA A 194 6.85 4.54 7.78
N LEU A 195 5.96 4.21 6.83
CA LEU A 195 5.22 5.23 6.08
C LEU A 195 4.30 6.06 6.99
N VAL A 196 3.52 5.40 7.86
CA VAL A 196 2.59 6.12 8.77
C VAL A 196 3.38 7.06 9.69
N ALA A 197 4.48 6.59 10.28
CA ALA A 197 5.35 7.41 11.11
C ALA A 197 5.89 8.62 10.33
N HIS A 198 6.44 8.39 9.12
CA HIS A 198 6.96 9.45 8.28
C HIS A 198 5.88 10.47 7.88
N ALA A 199 4.66 10.03 7.55
CA ALA A 199 3.57 10.91 7.19
C ALA A 199 3.12 11.80 8.37
N LEU A 200 3.14 11.28 9.60
CA LEU A 200 2.84 12.05 10.81
C LEU A 200 3.91 13.11 11.09
N ASP A 201 5.20 12.77 10.87
CA ASP A 201 6.31 13.71 11.09
C ASP A 201 6.32 14.88 10.09
N VAL A 202 5.82 14.65 8.86
CA VAL A 202 5.84 15.67 7.78
C VAL A 202 4.57 16.51 7.75
N THR A 203 3.47 16.05 8.34
CA THR A 203 2.21 16.80 8.39
C THR A 203 2.30 17.81 9.55
N PRO A 204 2.36 19.14 9.29
CA PRO A 204 2.30 20.13 10.37
C PRO A 204 0.93 20.06 11.05
N GLU A 205 0.92 20.23 12.39
CA GLU A 205 -0.30 20.35 13.21
C GLU A 205 -1.19 21.51 12.74
#